data_9f1b04c090300f38a13e9ae3347ea69d
#
_entry.id   9f1b04c090300f38a13e9ae3347ea69d
#
_cell.length_a   1.000
_cell.length_b   1.000
_cell.length_c   1.000
_cell.angle_alpha   90.00
_cell.angle_beta   90.00
_cell.angle_gamma   90.00
#
_symmetry.space_group_name_H-M   'P 1'
#
loop_
_entity.id
_entity.type
_entity.pdbx_description
1 polymer ?
#
loop_
_entity_poly.entity_id
_entity_poly.type
_entity_poly.pdbx_seq_one_letter_code
_entity_poly.pdbx_strand_id
1 'polypeptide(L)'
;MRVKDVMTPNVICIGAEEPVLKAARLMLQNRISGLPVLDKEGELVGMVTEGDFLRRGELGTQRRRPKWLEFILGPGKLAQEYVHSSGRKVEEIMTPDPRTISEDDSLQAVVEMMERHRIKRLPVTRGGRTVGIVSRANLMHALASLTRDISLTAPTDGDSAIRTNILTAIKKLDWAPKINVIVKDGVVELWGVVTDDRERQGLIVAAENAAGVKQVHDHLVWVEPISGMAFASTEDEADGRKRGEGS
;
A
#
# COMPACT_ATOMS: atom_id res chain seq x y z
N MET A 1 -18.20 -4.45 1.65
CA MET A 1 -16.76 -4.69 1.41
C MET A 1 -16.03 -4.84 2.72
N ARG A 2 -15.16 -5.83 2.84
CA ARG A 2 -14.28 -6.08 3.97
C ARG A 2 -12.84 -5.72 3.59
N VAL A 3 -11.95 -5.68 4.57
CA VAL A 3 -10.53 -5.36 4.36
C VAL A 3 -9.88 -6.30 3.34
N LYS A 4 -10.15 -7.61 3.43
CA LYS A 4 -9.63 -8.62 2.48
C LYS A 4 -9.99 -8.35 1.01
N ASP A 5 -11.08 -7.63 0.75
CA ASP A 5 -11.54 -7.36 -0.62
C ASP A 5 -10.72 -6.24 -1.31
N VAL A 6 -10.06 -5.38 -0.52
CA VAL A 6 -9.37 -4.20 -1.02
C VAL A 6 -7.91 -4.11 -0.62
N MET A 7 -7.46 -4.83 0.43
CA MET A 7 -6.09 -4.79 0.91
C MET A 7 -5.09 -5.21 -0.17
N THR A 8 -3.86 -4.74 -0.08
CA THR A 8 -2.74 -5.28 -0.83
C THR A 8 -2.21 -6.51 -0.07
N PRO A 9 -2.35 -7.72 -0.62
CA PRO A 9 -1.85 -8.94 0.00
C PRO A 9 -0.34 -9.10 -0.23
N ASN A 10 0.28 -10.09 0.42
CA ASN A 10 1.71 -10.40 0.26
C ASN A 10 2.61 -9.17 0.44
N VAL A 11 2.36 -8.42 1.53
CA VAL A 11 3.08 -7.20 1.83
C VAL A 11 4.60 -7.45 1.95
N ILE A 12 5.39 -6.51 1.43
CA ILE A 12 6.83 -6.50 1.65
C ILE A 12 7.06 -6.06 3.09
N CYS A 13 7.78 -6.89 3.85
CA CYS A 13 8.20 -6.60 5.20
C CYS A 13 9.73 -6.42 5.27
N ILE A 14 10.21 -5.90 6.38
CA ILE A 14 11.64 -5.80 6.68
C ILE A 14 11.91 -6.27 8.11
N GLY A 15 13.09 -6.85 8.34
CA GLY A 15 13.53 -7.23 9.68
C GLY A 15 13.89 -6.01 10.53
N ALA A 16 13.64 -6.09 11.85
CA ALA A 16 13.93 -5.03 12.82
C ALA A 16 15.43 -4.66 12.87
N GLU A 17 16.32 -5.65 12.79
CA GLU A 17 17.78 -5.46 12.83
C GLU A 17 18.40 -5.00 11.50
N GLU A 18 17.60 -4.94 10.42
CA GLU A 18 18.08 -4.56 9.10
C GLU A 18 18.51 -3.08 9.03
N PRO A 19 19.46 -2.75 8.14
CA PRO A 19 19.89 -1.37 7.96
C PRO A 19 18.75 -0.48 7.44
N VAL A 20 18.66 0.74 7.97
CA VAL A 20 17.72 1.79 7.53
C VAL A 20 17.81 2.05 6.02
N LEU A 21 19.01 2.04 5.45
CA LEU A 21 19.21 2.21 4.00
C LEU A 21 18.59 1.07 3.17
N LYS A 22 18.51 -0.15 3.72
CA LYS A 22 17.82 -1.27 3.06
C LYS A 22 16.33 -1.01 2.99
N ALA A 23 15.73 -0.50 4.09
CA ALA A 23 14.32 -0.10 4.11
C ALA A 23 14.02 0.98 3.07
N ALA A 24 14.85 2.03 3.00
CA ALA A 24 14.69 3.10 2.02
C ALA A 24 14.77 2.56 0.57
N ARG A 25 15.76 1.70 0.28
CA ARG A 25 15.88 1.07 -1.04
C ARG A 25 14.67 0.21 -1.40
N LEU A 26 14.18 -0.62 -0.47
CA LEU A 26 12.98 -1.43 -0.68
C LEU A 26 11.74 -0.57 -0.97
N MET A 27 11.58 0.55 -0.26
CA MET A 27 10.48 1.49 -0.52
C MET A 27 10.58 2.10 -1.91
N LEU A 28 11.76 2.58 -2.31
CA LEU A 28 11.99 3.18 -3.63
C LEU A 28 11.79 2.17 -4.77
N GLN A 29 12.41 0.99 -4.67
CA GLN A 29 12.33 -0.05 -5.68
C GLN A 29 10.91 -0.57 -5.90
N ASN A 30 10.11 -0.64 -4.84
CA ASN A 30 8.74 -1.14 -4.91
C ASN A 30 7.69 -0.02 -4.94
N ARG A 31 8.11 1.26 -5.00
CA ARG A 31 7.22 2.44 -4.99
C ARG A 31 6.20 2.41 -3.86
N ILE A 32 6.65 2.01 -2.68
CA ILE A 32 5.83 1.94 -1.47
C ILE A 32 6.35 2.91 -0.42
N SER A 33 5.47 3.45 0.39
CA SER A 33 5.76 4.50 1.36
C SER A 33 5.71 4.01 2.81
N GLY A 34 5.86 2.69 3.02
CA GLY A 34 5.98 2.09 4.36
C GLY A 34 6.06 0.58 4.32
N LEU A 35 6.75 0.02 5.29
CA LEU A 35 7.02 -1.39 5.46
C LEU A 35 6.61 -1.84 6.86
N PRO A 36 5.86 -2.95 7.02
CA PRO A 36 5.78 -3.66 8.28
C PRO A 36 7.16 -4.18 8.68
N VAL A 37 7.47 -4.08 9.96
CA VAL A 37 8.73 -4.54 10.54
C VAL A 37 8.47 -5.80 11.34
N LEU A 38 9.21 -6.86 11.03
CA LEU A 38 9.10 -8.15 11.68
C LEU A 38 10.34 -8.42 12.53
N ASP A 39 10.16 -9.15 13.62
CA ASP A 39 11.25 -9.73 14.40
C ASP A 39 11.80 -11.02 13.74
N LYS A 40 12.67 -11.73 14.48
CA LYS A 40 13.29 -12.98 14.02
C LYS A 40 12.30 -14.16 13.95
N GLU A 41 11.25 -14.07 14.74
CA GLU A 41 10.16 -15.06 14.82
C GLU A 41 9.11 -14.81 13.73
N GLY A 42 9.20 -13.67 13.02
CA GLY A 42 8.28 -13.27 11.96
C GLY A 42 7.03 -12.55 12.47
N GLU A 43 7.05 -12.13 13.74
CA GLU A 43 5.95 -11.38 14.34
C GLU A 43 6.07 -9.88 14.02
N LEU A 44 4.93 -9.19 13.93
CA LEU A 44 4.89 -7.77 13.63
C LEU A 44 5.27 -6.94 14.86
N VAL A 45 6.43 -6.28 14.82
CA VAL A 45 6.93 -5.47 15.93
C VAL A 45 6.92 -3.96 15.65
N GLY A 46 6.76 -3.56 14.39
CA GLY A 46 6.81 -2.13 14.05
C GLY A 46 6.31 -1.81 12.65
N MET A 47 6.29 -0.50 12.38
CA MET A 47 6.12 0.07 11.04
C MET A 47 7.19 1.10 10.79
N VAL A 48 7.82 1.07 9.62
CA VAL A 48 8.69 2.15 9.13
C VAL A 48 8.05 2.78 7.89
N THR A 49 8.04 4.11 7.83
CA THR A 49 7.38 4.89 6.77
C THR A 49 8.28 6.01 6.26
N GLU A 50 7.94 6.62 5.13
CA GLU A 50 8.65 7.81 4.61
C GLU A 50 8.87 8.90 5.66
N GLY A 51 7.89 9.09 6.57
CA GLY A 51 7.99 10.08 7.64
C GLY A 51 9.18 9.88 8.55
N ASP A 52 9.61 8.63 8.74
CA ASP A 52 10.73 8.26 9.60
C ASP A 52 12.09 8.60 8.95
N PHE A 53 12.11 8.76 7.63
CA PHE A 53 13.30 9.17 6.87
C PHE A 53 13.41 10.69 6.65
N LEU A 54 12.32 11.47 6.88
CA LEU A 54 12.34 12.91 6.61
C LEU A 54 13.20 13.72 7.59
N ARG A 55 13.53 13.17 8.75
CA ARG A 55 14.25 13.89 9.84
C ARG A 55 15.53 13.19 10.19
N ARG A 56 16.44 13.14 9.24
CA ARG A 56 17.69 12.41 9.35
C ARG A 56 18.88 13.36 9.43
N GLY A 57 19.87 12.97 10.26
CA GLY A 57 21.13 13.70 10.40
C GLY A 57 21.91 13.78 9.10
N GLU A 58 21.89 12.69 8.33
CA GLU A 58 22.58 12.57 7.04
C GLU A 58 22.03 13.53 5.97
N LEU A 59 20.76 13.92 6.11
CA LEU A 59 20.09 14.88 5.21
C LEU A 59 20.10 16.31 5.74
N GLY A 60 20.62 16.54 6.96
CA GLY A 60 20.59 17.84 7.61
C GLY A 60 19.17 18.33 7.96
N THR A 61 18.19 17.44 7.95
CA THR A 61 16.75 17.76 8.15
C THR A 61 16.28 17.55 9.60
N GLN A 62 17.21 17.42 10.53
CA GLN A 62 16.91 17.31 11.96
C GLN A 62 16.10 18.51 12.45
N ARG A 63 15.21 18.30 13.41
CA ARG A 63 14.51 19.39 14.09
C ARG A 63 15.50 20.22 14.89
N ARG A 64 15.70 21.47 14.52
CA ARG A 64 16.38 22.47 15.35
C ARG A 64 15.34 23.15 16.22
N ARG A 65 15.50 23.05 17.53
CA ARG A 65 14.62 23.70 18.50
C ARG A 65 15.37 24.76 19.28
N PRO A 66 14.67 25.79 19.81
CA PRO A 66 15.25 26.72 20.76
C PRO A 66 15.66 25.99 22.05
N LYS A 67 16.79 26.36 22.65
CA LYS A 67 17.36 25.72 23.86
C LYS A 67 16.37 25.67 25.03
N TRP A 68 15.52 26.68 25.21
CA TRP A 68 14.51 26.69 26.27
C TRP A 68 13.49 25.56 26.14
N LEU A 69 13.14 25.15 24.90
CA LEU A 69 12.23 24.05 24.65
C LEU A 69 12.87 22.69 24.91
N GLU A 70 14.19 22.57 24.67
CA GLU A 70 14.98 21.37 25.00
C GLU A 70 14.99 21.12 26.49
N PHE A 71 15.10 22.19 27.29
CA PHE A 71 15.05 22.10 28.75
C PHE A 71 13.71 21.55 29.26
N ILE A 72 12.58 21.94 28.64
CA ILE A 72 11.24 21.49 29.02
C ILE A 72 11.01 20.00 28.62
N LEU A 73 11.58 19.56 27.50
CA LEU A 73 11.39 18.20 26.99
C LEU A 73 12.13 17.13 27.83
N GLY A 74 13.19 17.54 28.50
CA GLY A 74 14.02 16.64 29.29
C GLY A 74 14.99 15.76 28.46
N PRO A 75 16.08 15.27 29.10
CA PRO A 75 17.15 14.56 28.40
C PRO A 75 16.71 13.23 27.75
N GLY A 76 15.76 12.51 28.34
CA GLY A 76 15.27 11.24 27.81
C GLY A 76 14.58 11.39 26.45
N LYS A 77 13.79 12.45 26.27
CA LYS A 77 13.10 12.72 25.01
C LYS A 77 14.05 13.19 23.91
N LEU A 78 15.07 13.97 24.30
CA LEU A 78 16.13 14.39 23.38
C LEU A 78 16.99 13.21 22.93
N ALA A 79 17.32 12.29 23.84
CA ALA A 79 18.05 11.07 23.51
C ALA A 79 17.25 10.18 22.54
N GLN A 80 15.95 10.03 22.77
CA GLN A 80 15.08 9.26 21.87
C GLN A 80 14.99 9.91 20.47
N GLU A 81 14.88 11.24 20.39
CA GLU A 81 14.90 11.96 19.10
C GLU A 81 16.25 11.81 18.39
N TYR A 82 17.35 11.79 19.14
CA TYR A 82 18.68 11.55 18.59
C TYR A 82 18.79 10.13 18.01
N VAL A 83 18.37 9.11 18.76
CA VAL A 83 18.35 7.72 18.27
C VAL A 83 17.52 7.63 16.98
N HIS A 84 16.33 8.20 16.97
CA HIS A 84 15.46 8.18 15.78
C HIS A 84 16.07 8.91 14.57
N SER A 85 16.79 10.02 14.78
CA SER A 85 17.39 10.81 13.69
C SER A 85 18.74 10.29 13.21
N SER A 86 19.44 9.47 14.01
CA SER A 86 20.81 8.98 13.76
C SER A 86 20.90 7.46 13.72
N GLY A 87 19.80 6.76 14.01
CA GLY A 87 19.73 5.30 14.06
C GLY A 87 20.08 4.67 12.73
N ARG A 88 20.78 3.54 12.78
CA ARG A 88 21.25 2.79 11.61
C ARG A 88 20.43 1.54 11.31
N LYS A 89 19.71 1.03 12.32
CA LYS A 89 18.81 -0.11 12.22
C LYS A 89 17.36 0.35 12.15
N VAL A 90 16.52 -0.45 11.52
CA VAL A 90 15.07 -0.19 11.37
C VAL A 90 14.39 -0.08 12.73
N GLU A 91 14.74 -0.94 13.70
CA GLU A 91 14.18 -0.92 15.06
C GLU A 91 14.38 0.41 15.79
N GLU A 92 15.45 1.15 15.47
CA GLU A 92 15.80 2.43 16.09
C GLU A 92 14.95 3.60 15.59
N ILE A 93 14.34 3.44 14.39
CA ILE A 93 13.57 4.52 13.75
C ILE A 93 12.08 4.17 13.53
N MET A 94 11.70 2.90 13.63
CA MET A 94 10.33 2.46 13.42
C MET A 94 9.38 3.01 14.48
N THR A 95 8.10 3.05 14.16
CA THR A 95 7.03 3.16 15.16
C THR A 95 6.76 1.77 15.71
N PRO A 96 7.03 1.49 17.00
CA PRO A 96 6.77 0.18 17.60
C PRO A 96 5.25 -0.03 17.81
N ASP A 97 4.84 -1.27 18.03
CA ASP A 97 3.47 -1.70 18.35
C ASP A 97 2.42 -1.08 17.41
N PRO A 98 2.53 -1.33 16.09
CA PRO A 98 1.65 -0.70 15.13
C PRO A 98 0.22 -1.18 15.32
N ARG A 99 -0.74 -0.28 15.11
CA ARG A 99 -2.15 -0.66 15.04
C ARG A 99 -2.37 -1.57 13.86
N THR A 100 -3.07 -2.66 14.08
CA THR A 100 -3.43 -3.66 13.07
C THR A 100 -4.94 -3.72 12.90
N ILE A 101 -5.38 -4.35 11.81
CA ILE A 101 -6.78 -4.60 11.55
C ILE A 101 -6.95 -6.03 11.02
N SER A 102 -8.08 -6.66 11.30
CA SER A 102 -8.39 -7.98 10.76
C SER A 102 -8.77 -7.90 9.28
N GLU A 103 -8.44 -8.93 8.52
CA GLU A 103 -8.88 -9.03 7.12
C GLU A 103 -10.40 -9.11 6.96
N ASP A 104 -11.13 -9.52 8.00
CA ASP A 104 -12.57 -9.62 8.01
C ASP A 104 -13.29 -8.35 8.52
N ASP A 105 -12.55 -7.35 8.99
CA ASP A 105 -13.12 -6.09 9.45
C ASP A 105 -13.72 -5.28 8.28
N SER A 106 -14.60 -4.34 8.62
CA SER A 106 -15.24 -3.44 7.65
C SER A 106 -14.29 -2.31 7.21
N LEU A 107 -14.52 -1.73 6.03
CA LEU A 107 -13.79 -0.53 5.59
C LEU A 107 -14.08 0.67 6.48
N GLN A 108 -15.25 0.74 7.13
CA GLN A 108 -15.57 1.76 8.11
C GLN A 108 -14.60 1.69 9.30
N ALA A 109 -14.34 0.49 9.84
CA ALA A 109 -13.37 0.30 10.93
C ALA A 109 -11.95 0.76 10.54
N VAL A 110 -11.54 0.52 9.27
CA VAL A 110 -10.27 1.03 8.73
C VAL A 110 -10.22 2.55 8.80
N VAL A 111 -11.27 3.24 8.31
CA VAL A 111 -11.34 4.71 8.29
C VAL A 111 -11.30 5.26 9.72
N GLU A 112 -12.13 4.75 10.61
CA GLU A 112 -12.17 5.18 12.01
C GLU A 112 -10.81 5.04 12.70
N MET A 113 -10.11 3.92 12.46
CA MET A 113 -8.79 3.68 13.02
C MET A 113 -7.74 4.62 12.43
N MET A 114 -7.76 4.86 11.10
CA MET A 114 -6.85 5.78 10.43
C MET A 114 -7.03 7.23 10.93
N GLU A 115 -8.27 7.67 11.13
CA GLU A 115 -8.59 9.02 11.63
C GLU A 115 -8.22 9.18 13.10
N ARG A 116 -8.66 8.24 13.95
CA ARG A 116 -8.39 8.27 15.40
C ARG A 116 -6.91 8.32 15.71
N HIS A 117 -6.10 7.54 15.00
CA HIS A 117 -4.66 7.44 15.23
C HIS A 117 -3.82 8.30 14.27
N ARG A 118 -4.45 9.05 13.35
CA ARG A 118 -3.78 9.91 12.35
C ARG A 118 -2.78 9.15 11.49
N ILE A 119 -3.09 7.90 11.15
CA ILE A 119 -2.25 7.03 10.32
C ILE A 119 -2.84 6.89 8.91
N LYS A 120 -1.99 6.52 7.96
CA LYS A 120 -2.36 6.43 6.53
C LYS A 120 -2.49 4.99 6.03
N ARG A 121 -2.08 4.02 6.85
CA ARG A 121 -2.07 2.59 6.54
C ARG A 121 -2.12 1.75 7.79
N LEU A 122 -2.60 0.53 7.64
CA LEU A 122 -2.70 -0.47 8.71
C LEU A 122 -2.19 -1.81 8.17
N PRO A 123 -1.28 -2.49 8.86
CA PRO A 123 -1.02 -3.90 8.63
C PRO A 123 -2.31 -4.70 8.85
N VAL A 124 -2.57 -5.65 7.98
CA VAL A 124 -3.72 -6.54 8.05
C VAL A 124 -3.25 -7.89 8.59
N THR A 125 -3.95 -8.40 9.59
CA THR A 125 -3.57 -9.64 10.27
C THR A 125 -4.65 -10.71 10.15
N ARG A 126 -4.20 -11.97 10.14
CA ARG A 126 -5.01 -13.18 10.27
C ARG A 126 -4.33 -14.10 11.29
N GLY A 127 -5.00 -14.37 12.41
CA GLY A 127 -4.43 -15.21 13.46
C GLY A 127 -3.09 -14.70 14.01
N GLY A 128 -2.93 -13.36 14.14
CA GLY A 128 -1.70 -12.70 14.59
C GLY A 128 -0.65 -12.45 13.51
N ARG A 129 -0.70 -13.15 12.37
CA ARG A 129 0.29 -13.01 11.29
C ARG A 129 -0.11 -11.91 10.30
N THR A 130 0.86 -11.15 9.83
CA THR A 130 0.65 -10.14 8.79
C THR A 130 0.38 -10.80 7.44
N VAL A 131 -0.81 -10.57 6.88
CA VAL A 131 -1.25 -11.12 5.58
C VAL A 131 -1.37 -10.07 4.50
N GLY A 132 -1.39 -8.78 4.86
CA GLY A 132 -1.57 -7.68 3.92
C GLY A 132 -1.34 -6.33 4.56
N ILE A 133 -1.61 -5.30 3.78
CA ILE A 133 -1.63 -3.90 4.21
C ILE A 133 -2.83 -3.20 3.57
N VAL A 134 -3.54 -2.38 4.31
CA VAL A 134 -4.58 -1.50 3.80
C VAL A 134 -4.16 -0.04 3.98
N SER A 135 -4.29 0.76 2.95
CA SER A 135 -3.90 2.17 2.90
C SER A 135 -5.06 3.05 2.42
N ARG A 136 -4.93 4.37 2.54
CA ARG A 136 -5.88 5.32 1.96
C ARG A 136 -6.05 5.14 0.45
N ALA A 137 -4.98 4.77 -0.26
CA ALA A 137 -5.06 4.48 -1.70
C ALA A 137 -5.99 3.29 -1.99
N ASN A 138 -5.93 2.22 -1.19
CA ASN A 138 -6.86 1.09 -1.33
C ASN A 138 -8.32 1.53 -1.16
N LEU A 139 -8.61 2.43 -0.21
CA LEU A 139 -9.97 2.97 -0.01
C LEU A 139 -10.42 3.82 -1.20
N MET A 140 -9.51 4.64 -1.78
CA MET A 140 -9.82 5.42 -2.98
C MET A 140 -10.07 4.53 -4.21
N HIS A 141 -9.29 3.47 -4.40
CA HIS A 141 -9.53 2.50 -5.47
C HIS A 141 -10.89 1.81 -5.30
N ALA A 142 -11.21 1.38 -4.06
CA ALA A 142 -12.52 0.80 -3.76
C ALA A 142 -13.68 1.79 -4.05
N LEU A 143 -13.50 3.07 -3.74
CA LEU A 143 -14.49 4.10 -4.05
C LEU A 143 -14.63 4.31 -5.56
N ALA A 144 -13.53 4.37 -6.29
CA ALA A 144 -13.53 4.56 -7.75
C ALA A 144 -14.23 3.40 -8.46
N SER A 145 -14.03 2.15 -8.00
CA SER A 145 -14.71 0.99 -8.57
C SER A 145 -16.23 0.94 -8.27
N LEU A 146 -16.71 1.66 -7.25
CA LEU A 146 -18.14 1.77 -6.96
C LEU A 146 -18.87 2.78 -7.84
N THR A 147 -18.18 3.77 -8.40
CA THR A 147 -18.81 4.86 -9.15
C THR A 147 -19.30 4.45 -10.55
N ARG A 148 -18.86 3.32 -11.08
CA ARG A 148 -19.33 2.77 -12.38
C ARG A 148 -20.66 2.02 -12.28
N ASP A 149 -21.00 1.48 -11.10
CA ASP A 149 -22.29 0.81 -10.86
C ASP A 149 -22.88 1.19 -9.51
N ILE A 150 -24.04 1.80 -9.49
CA ILE A 150 -24.76 2.29 -8.29
C ILE A 150 -25.26 1.14 -7.39
N SER A 151 -24.84 -0.09 -7.60
CA SER A 151 -25.20 -1.22 -6.75
C SER A 151 -24.28 -1.29 -5.52
N LEU A 152 -24.84 -0.96 -4.36
CA LEU A 152 -24.16 -1.01 -3.05
C LEU A 152 -24.04 -2.45 -2.48
N THR A 153 -24.12 -3.48 -3.33
CA THR A 153 -23.99 -4.87 -2.89
C THR A 153 -22.56 -5.19 -2.47
N ALA A 154 -22.40 -5.90 -1.36
CA ALA A 154 -21.10 -6.41 -0.93
C ALA A 154 -20.58 -7.45 -1.95
N PRO A 155 -19.23 -7.59 -2.11
CA PRO A 155 -18.66 -8.67 -2.92
C PRO A 155 -19.18 -10.03 -2.46
N THR A 156 -19.40 -10.93 -3.41
CA THR A 156 -19.84 -12.30 -3.14
C THR A 156 -18.64 -13.18 -2.75
N ASP A 157 -18.91 -14.38 -2.22
CA ASP A 157 -17.84 -15.37 -1.98
C ASP A 157 -17.16 -15.77 -3.30
N GLY A 158 -17.89 -15.73 -4.43
CA GLY A 158 -17.34 -15.94 -5.76
C GLY A 158 -16.31 -14.86 -6.15
N ASP A 159 -16.57 -13.60 -5.85
CA ASP A 159 -15.64 -12.48 -6.15
C ASP A 159 -14.34 -12.61 -5.35
N SER A 160 -14.43 -13.01 -4.08
CA SER A 160 -13.26 -13.26 -3.25
C SER A 160 -12.40 -14.42 -3.80
N ALA A 161 -13.03 -15.47 -4.33
CA ALA A 161 -12.33 -16.59 -4.97
C ALA A 161 -11.67 -16.15 -6.29
N ILE A 162 -12.37 -15.42 -7.14
CA ILE A 162 -11.83 -14.85 -8.40
C ILE A 162 -10.60 -13.99 -8.09
N ARG A 163 -10.72 -13.08 -7.14
CA ARG A 163 -9.61 -12.21 -6.71
C ARG A 163 -8.40 -13.01 -6.25
N THR A 164 -8.62 -14.05 -5.43
CA THR A 164 -7.54 -14.90 -4.91
C THR A 164 -6.85 -15.66 -6.06
N ASN A 165 -7.61 -16.17 -7.03
CA ASN A 165 -7.09 -16.87 -8.20
C ASN A 165 -6.22 -15.94 -9.06
N ILE A 166 -6.68 -14.72 -9.35
CA ILE A 166 -5.93 -13.71 -10.11
C ILE A 166 -4.62 -13.37 -9.39
N LEU A 167 -4.69 -13.04 -8.09
CA LEU A 167 -3.50 -12.69 -7.31
C LEU A 167 -2.51 -13.85 -7.21
N THR A 168 -3.00 -15.09 -7.14
CA THR A 168 -2.16 -16.30 -7.13
C THR A 168 -1.49 -16.53 -8.48
N ALA A 169 -2.21 -16.29 -9.59
CA ALA A 169 -1.66 -16.38 -10.94
C ALA A 169 -0.57 -15.34 -11.14
N ILE A 170 -0.84 -14.07 -10.80
CA ILE A 170 0.12 -12.96 -10.93
C ILE A 170 1.37 -13.20 -10.08
N LYS A 171 1.21 -13.74 -8.86
CA LYS A 171 2.35 -14.03 -7.97
C LYS A 171 3.35 -15.04 -8.55
N LYS A 172 2.91 -15.90 -9.46
CA LYS A 172 3.78 -16.88 -10.15
C LYS A 172 4.58 -16.27 -11.29
N LEU A 173 4.29 -15.04 -11.66
CA LEU A 173 4.94 -14.32 -12.76
C LEU A 173 6.07 -13.47 -12.18
N ASP A 174 7.32 -13.86 -12.40
CA ASP A 174 8.51 -13.20 -11.84
C ASP A 174 8.66 -11.73 -12.33
N TRP A 175 8.07 -11.42 -13.48
CA TRP A 175 8.10 -10.08 -14.08
C TRP A 175 6.95 -9.16 -13.62
N ALA A 176 5.90 -9.72 -13.00
CA ALA A 176 4.69 -8.95 -12.71
C ALA A 176 4.93 -7.92 -11.59
N PRO A 177 4.58 -6.65 -11.82
CA PRO A 177 4.62 -5.63 -10.79
C PRO A 177 3.54 -5.88 -9.73
N LYS A 178 3.67 -5.22 -8.58
CA LYS A 178 2.63 -5.26 -7.56
C LYS A 178 1.47 -4.37 -7.98
N ILE A 179 0.32 -5.00 -8.17
CA ILE A 179 -0.94 -4.33 -8.51
C ILE A 179 -2.00 -4.59 -7.45
N ASN A 180 -3.01 -3.74 -7.42
CA ASN A 180 -4.22 -3.97 -6.66
C ASN A 180 -5.31 -4.53 -7.59
N VAL A 181 -6.02 -5.55 -7.12
CA VAL A 181 -7.11 -6.21 -7.85
C VAL A 181 -8.36 -6.07 -7.01
N ILE A 182 -9.42 -5.50 -7.57
CA ILE A 182 -10.74 -5.42 -6.95
C ILE A 182 -11.69 -6.24 -7.84
N VAL A 183 -12.53 -7.07 -7.24
CA VAL A 183 -13.52 -7.87 -7.96
C VAL A 183 -14.90 -7.62 -7.38
N LYS A 184 -15.88 -7.38 -8.26
CA LYS A 184 -17.27 -7.20 -7.90
C LYS A 184 -18.18 -7.77 -8.99
N ASP A 185 -19.06 -8.69 -8.63
CA ASP A 185 -20.00 -9.34 -9.56
C ASP A 185 -19.33 -9.99 -10.79
N GLY A 186 -18.06 -10.45 -10.62
CA GLY A 186 -17.22 -11.00 -11.68
C GLY A 186 -16.53 -9.95 -12.55
N VAL A 187 -16.71 -8.65 -12.29
CA VAL A 187 -15.98 -7.56 -12.94
C VAL A 187 -14.70 -7.29 -12.15
N VAL A 188 -13.58 -7.26 -12.85
CA VAL A 188 -12.24 -7.09 -12.29
C VAL A 188 -11.72 -5.69 -12.61
N GLU A 189 -11.24 -4.98 -11.60
CA GLU A 189 -10.57 -3.69 -11.73
C GLU A 189 -9.08 -3.88 -11.39
N LEU A 190 -8.19 -3.58 -12.32
CA LEU A 190 -6.73 -3.66 -12.16
C LEU A 190 -6.15 -2.26 -11.92
N TRP A 191 -5.54 -2.04 -10.76
CA TRP A 191 -4.93 -0.77 -10.39
C TRP A 191 -3.46 -0.94 -10.08
N GLY A 192 -2.62 -0.07 -10.60
CA GLY A 192 -1.18 -0.11 -10.30
C GLY A 192 -0.34 0.66 -11.30
N VAL A 193 0.97 0.45 -11.20
CA VAL A 193 1.95 1.08 -12.08
C VAL A 193 2.73 -0.01 -12.79
N VAL A 194 2.81 0.11 -14.12
CA VAL A 194 3.62 -0.72 -14.99
C VAL A 194 4.73 0.12 -15.62
N THR A 195 5.84 -0.52 -15.98
CA THR A 195 6.99 0.13 -16.62
C THR A 195 7.17 -0.26 -18.08
N ASP A 196 6.43 -1.26 -18.52
CA ASP A 196 6.40 -1.75 -19.90
C ASP A 196 4.96 -2.10 -20.28
N ASP A 197 4.52 -1.74 -21.48
CA ASP A 197 3.17 -2.03 -21.96
C ASP A 197 2.90 -3.54 -22.09
N ARG A 198 3.93 -4.36 -22.28
CA ARG A 198 3.84 -5.81 -22.25
C ARG A 198 3.48 -6.37 -20.87
N GLU A 199 3.93 -5.70 -19.78
CA GLU A 199 3.50 -6.04 -18.43
C GLU A 199 1.99 -5.80 -18.27
N ARG A 200 1.47 -4.67 -18.79
CA ARG A 200 0.04 -4.34 -18.80
C ARG A 200 -0.77 -5.43 -19.49
N GLN A 201 -0.41 -5.78 -20.73
CA GLN A 201 -1.10 -6.81 -21.50
C GLN A 201 -1.06 -8.16 -20.78
N GLY A 202 0.08 -8.55 -20.23
CA GLY A 202 0.23 -9.81 -19.49
C GLY A 202 -0.65 -9.87 -18.24
N LEU A 203 -0.82 -8.74 -17.52
CA LEU A 203 -1.69 -8.66 -16.36
C LEU A 203 -3.17 -8.76 -16.73
N ILE A 204 -3.59 -8.10 -17.81
CA ILE A 204 -4.96 -8.19 -18.34
C ILE A 204 -5.29 -9.64 -18.70
N VAL A 205 -4.43 -10.29 -19.50
CA VAL A 205 -4.61 -11.70 -19.89
C VAL A 205 -4.63 -12.63 -18.68
N ALA A 206 -3.78 -12.39 -17.67
CA ALA A 206 -3.78 -13.18 -16.44
C ALA A 206 -5.10 -13.03 -15.65
N ALA A 207 -5.72 -11.86 -15.68
CA ALA A 207 -7.02 -11.62 -15.06
C ALA A 207 -8.16 -12.25 -15.86
N GLU A 208 -8.19 -12.09 -17.18
CA GLU A 208 -9.21 -12.65 -18.08
C GLU A 208 -9.28 -14.18 -18.03
N ASN A 209 -8.13 -14.83 -17.85
CA ASN A 209 -8.05 -16.30 -17.77
C ASN A 209 -8.52 -16.86 -16.41
N ALA A 210 -8.84 -16.04 -15.43
CA ALA A 210 -9.33 -16.51 -14.14
C ALA A 210 -10.81 -16.93 -14.23
N ALA A 211 -11.12 -18.13 -13.73
CA ALA A 211 -12.48 -18.65 -13.77
C ALA A 211 -13.46 -17.73 -13.05
N GLY A 212 -14.58 -17.41 -13.69
CA GLY A 212 -15.64 -16.55 -13.15
C GLY A 212 -15.50 -15.07 -13.51
N VAL A 213 -14.41 -14.65 -14.15
CA VAL A 213 -14.25 -13.28 -14.67
C VAL A 213 -15.18 -13.06 -15.86
N LYS A 214 -15.96 -11.99 -15.80
CA LYS A 214 -16.86 -11.55 -16.87
C LYS A 214 -16.29 -10.42 -17.69
N GLN A 215 -15.56 -9.51 -17.02
CA GLN A 215 -14.98 -8.33 -17.62
C GLN A 215 -13.76 -7.88 -16.80
N VAL A 216 -12.78 -7.30 -17.50
CA VAL A 216 -11.59 -6.69 -16.87
C VAL A 216 -11.53 -5.23 -17.29
N HIS A 217 -11.40 -4.34 -16.32
CA HIS A 217 -11.14 -2.92 -16.53
C HIS A 217 -9.69 -2.60 -16.14
N ASP A 218 -8.99 -1.93 -17.05
CA ASP A 218 -7.59 -1.56 -16.91
C ASP A 218 -7.44 -0.12 -16.47
N HIS A 219 -6.97 0.06 -15.22
CA HIS A 219 -6.57 1.33 -14.62
C HIS A 219 -5.08 1.35 -14.30
N LEU A 220 -4.30 0.54 -15.03
CA LEU A 220 -2.85 0.52 -14.88
C LEU A 220 -2.25 1.77 -15.53
N VAL A 221 -1.37 2.44 -14.81
CA VAL A 221 -0.63 3.61 -15.28
C VAL A 221 0.74 3.16 -15.77
N TRP A 222 1.04 3.43 -17.03
CA TRP A 222 2.40 3.25 -17.53
C TRP A 222 3.27 4.44 -17.15
N VAL A 223 4.41 4.16 -16.51
CA VAL A 223 5.40 5.18 -16.16
C VAL A 223 6.68 4.90 -16.93
N GLU A 224 7.08 5.89 -17.74
CA GLU A 224 8.32 5.81 -18.49
C GLU A 224 9.51 5.85 -17.50
N PRO A 225 10.41 4.83 -17.52
CA PRO A 225 11.42 4.66 -16.47
C PRO A 225 12.47 5.78 -16.39
N ILE A 226 12.77 6.45 -17.52
CA ILE A 226 13.82 7.47 -17.60
C ILE A 226 13.30 8.86 -17.18
N SER A 227 12.18 9.29 -17.76
CA SER A 227 11.61 10.61 -17.51
C SER A 227 10.66 10.66 -16.31
N GLY A 228 10.13 9.49 -15.90
CA GLY A 228 9.10 9.41 -14.87
C GLY A 228 7.72 9.91 -15.32
N MET A 229 7.53 10.20 -16.62
CA MET A 229 6.21 10.57 -17.14
C MET A 229 5.23 9.43 -17.00
N ALA A 230 4.01 9.75 -16.55
CA ALA A 230 2.94 8.80 -16.35
C ALA A 230 1.87 8.93 -17.43
N PHE A 231 1.44 7.81 -18.00
CA PHE A 231 0.40 7.74 -19.02
C PHE A 231 -0.73 6.85 -18.50
N ALA A 232 -1.95 7.39 -18.50
CA ALA A 232 -3.14 6.64 -18.11
C ALA A 232 -3.45 5.51 -19.10
N SER A 233 -4.33 4.60 -18.72
CA SER A 233 -4.85 3.59 -19.64
C SER A 233 -5.71 4.23 -20.73
N THR A 234 -5.84 3.56 -21.88
CA THR A 234 -6.71 4.02 -22.96
C THR A 234 -8.17 4.09 -22.54
N GLU A 235 -8.60 3.25 -21.60
CA GLU A 235 -9.96 3.29 -21.02
C GLU A 235 -10.18 4.55 -20.18
N ASP A 236 -9.21 4.90 -19.33
CA ASP A 236 -9.30 6.08 -18.47
C ASP A 236 -9.19 7.39 -19.29
N GLU A 237 -8.40 7.40 -20.35
CA GLU A 237 -8.33 8.54 -21.30
C GLU A 237 -9.64 8.74 -22.06
N ALA A 238 -10.31 7.65 -22.48
CA ALA A 238 -11.59 7.72 -23.18
C ALA A 238 -12.70 8.24 -22.25
N ASP A 239 -12.71 7.83 -20.97
CA ASP A 239 -13.66 8.31 -19.97
C ASP A 239 -13.45 9.79 -19.62
N GLY A 240 -12.16 10.22 -19.56
CA GLY A 240 -11.80 11.62 -19.33
C GLY A 240 -12.26 12.55 -20.45
N ARG A 241 -12.18 12.13 -21.70
CA ARG A 241 -12.65 12.90 -22.87
C ARG A 241 -14.18 13.07 -22.88
N LYS A 242 -14.93 12.00 -22.57
CA LYS A 242 -16.40 12.06 -22.50
C LYS A 242 -16.93 13.01 -21.43
N ARG A 243 -16.19 13.21 -20.34
CA ARG A 243 -16.56 14.16 -19.25
C ARG A 243 -16.17 15.60 -19.55
N GLY A 244 -15.19 15.84 -20.40
CA GLY A 244 -14.73 17.18 -20.80
C GLY A 244 -15.60 17.83 -21.89
N GLU A 245 -16.37 17.04 -22.65
CA GLU A 245 -17.27 17.55 -23.71
C GLU A 245 -18.68 17.91 -23.20
N GLY A 246 -18.97 17.70 -21.91
CA GLY A 246 -20.27 17.94 -21.26
C GLY A 246 -20.33 19.16 -20.34
N SER A 247 -19.36 20.10 -20.42
CA SER A 247 -19.33 21.32 -19.61
C SER A 247 -19.39 22.58 -20.42
#